data_095b5202ac4ba0808a7df03c7265cc77
#
_entry.id   095b5202ac4ba0808a7df03c7265cc77
#
_cell.length_a   1.000
_cell.length_b   1.000
_cell.length_c   1.000
_cell.angle_alpha   90.00
_cell.angle_beta   90.00
_cell.angle_gamma   90.00
#
_symmetry.space_group_name_H-M   'P 1'
#
loop_
_entity.id
_entity.type
_entity.pdbx_description
1 polymer ?
#
loop_
_entity_poly.entity_id
_entity_poly.type
_entity_poly.pdbx_seq_one_letter_code
_entity_poly.pdbx_strand_id
1 'polypeptide(L)'
;MTVCIEVALKAEATPLIEAFKLKPLSGNPLFPIYENDEIKLIISGVGKIKAGAACSYLAGIHRDEDIYGWINVGIGGHRTLSVGTPALINKITDDARKTQHFPSIVFEPPCQTYGCITVENPENIYPTGNIYDMEAAGFYAIASKISPIEMVHVFKVISDNALNPAANINKNSVYALIDGHVELISTVIHEMHSMIEEIAPDDIPFLDECIKRWHFTTFETLQLKKLLQRWQLICPDQILFSKALLEKKTSKEVIAYLSSHIENTPLKL
;
A
#
# COMPACT_ATOMS: atom_id res chain seq x y z
N MET A 1 -5.05 8.73 -6.46
CA MET A 1 -4.04 8.22 -5.51
C MET A 1 -4.71 7.18 -4.63
N THR A 2 -4.16 5.98 -4.49
CA THR A 2 -4.90 4.85 -3.94
C THR A 2 -4.14 4.17 -2.82
N VAL A 3 -4.80 3.91 -1.67
CA VAL A 3 -4.31 3.05 -0.60
C VAL A 3 -4.96 1.68 -0.71
N CYS A 4 -4.15 0.62 -0.70
CA CYS A 4 -4.61 -0.76 -0.74
C CYS A 4 -4.65 -1.36 0.66
N ILE A 5 -5.80 -1.91 1.03
CA ILE A 5 -6.02 -2.64 2.27
C ILE A 5 -6.00 -4.14 1.97
N GLU A 6 -5.15 -4.89 2.61
CA GLU A 6 -5.16 -6.35 2.58
C GLU A 6 -5.72 -6.87 3.91
N VAL A 7 -6.67 -7.78 3.83
CA VAL A 7 -7.24 -8.50 4.98
C VAL A 7 -7.34 -9.99 4.67
N ALA A 8 -7.21 -10.84 5.70
CA ALA A 8 -7.31 -12.28 5.50
C ALA A 8 -8.76 -12.77 5.44
N LEU A 9 -9.66 -12.20 6.23
CA LEU A 9 -11.00 -12.72 6.46
C LEU A 9 -12.08 -11.74 5.99
N LYS A 10 -13.20 -12.28 5.50
CA LYS A 10 -14.36 -11.46 5.19
C LYS A 10 -14.91 -10.72 6.44
N ALA A 11 -14.78 -11.31 7.63
CA ALA A 11 -15.21 -10.68 8.87
C ALA A 11 -14.36 -9.46 9.24
N GLU A 12 -13.08 -9.43 8.85
CA GLU A 12 -12.21 -8.24 8.96
C GLU A 12 -12.54 -7.20 7.91
N ALA A 13 -12.87 -7.65 6.69
CA ALA A 13 -13.20 -6.76 5.57
C ALA A 13 -14.52 -6.02 5.76
N THR A 14 -15.54 -6.67 6.31
CA THR A 14 -16.92 -6.15 6.31
C THR A 14 -17.02 -4.77 6.95
N PRO A 15 -16.51 -4.50 8.18
CA PRO A 15 -16.59 -3.17 8.78
C PRO A 15 -15.86 -2.10 7.98
N LEU A 16 -14.75 -2.44 7.33
CA LEU A 16 -14.00 -1.52 6.46
C LEU A 16 -14.76 -1.20 5.16
N ILE A 17 -15.38 -2.22 4.55
CA ILE A 17 -16.23 -2.05 3.36
C ILE A 17 -17.39 -1.12 3.66
N GLU A 18 -18.06 -1.29 4.81
CA GLU A 18 -19.19 -0.46 5.25
C GLU A 18 -18.75 0.98 5.54
N ALA A 19 -17.69 1.16 6.33
CA ALA A 19 -17.19 2.47 6.73
C ALA A 19 -16.70 3.30 5.54
N PHE A 20 -15.90 2.70 4.65
CA PHE A 20 -15.35 3.38 3.47
C PHE A 20 -16.26 3.31 2.24
N LYS A 21 -17.47 2.71 2.36
CA LYS A 21 -18.47 2.58 1.28
C LYS A 21 -17.90 1.96 0.01
N LEU A 22 -17.08 0.92 0.17
CA LEU A 22 -16.44 0.24 -0.95
C LEU A 22 -17.46 -0.61 -1.72
N LYS A 23 -17.29 -0.69 -3.03
CA LYS A 23 -18.14 -1.49 -3.94
C LYS A 23 -17.36 -2.68 -4.46
N PRO A 24 -18.01 -3.84 -4.66
CA PRO A 24 -17.33 -5.00 -5.22
C PRO A 24 -16.84 -4.73 -6.64
N LEU A 25 -15.60 -5.10 -6.92
CA LEU A 25 -15.03 -5.07 -8.27
C LEU A 25 -15.76 -6.08 -9.16
N SER A 26 -16.22 -5.63 -10.33
CA SER A 26 -16.89 -6.45 -11.32
C SER A 26 -15.90 -7.37 -12.07
N GLY A 27 -16.40 -8.44 -12.75
CA GLY A 27 -15.56 -9.27 -13.62
C GLY A 27 -15.01 -10.53 -12.98
N ASN A 28 -15.48 -10.94 -11.80
CA ASN A 28 -15.12 -12.19 -11.13
C ASN A 28 -13.59 -12.33 -10.88
N PRO A 29 -12.98 -11.43 -10.12
CA PRO A 29 -11.55 -11.46 -9.81
C PRO A 29 -11.17 -12.74 -9.03
N LEU A 30 -9.88 -13.13 -9.10
CA LEU A 30 -9.36 -14.31 -8.40
C LEU A 30 -9.52 -14.21 -6.87
N PHE A 31 -9.39 -13.01 -6.32
CA PHE A 31 -9.65 -12.67 -4.92
C PHE A 31 -10.84 -11.71 -4.84
N PRO A 32 -11.68 -11.77 -3.80
CA PRO A 32 -12.70 -10.73 -3.59
C PRO A 32 -12.04 -9.35 -3.40
N ILE A 33 -12.44 -8.40 -4.23
CA ILE A 33 -11.94 -7.02 -4.20
C ILE A 33 -13.12 -6.08 -4.06
N TYR A 34 -12.94 -5.04 -3.25
CA TYR A 34 -13.88 -3.95 -3.03
C TYR A 34 -13.15 -2.64 -3.15
N GLU A 35 -13.74 -1.64 -3.81
CA GLU A 35 -13.03 -0.40 -4.08
C GLU A 35 -13.92 0.83 -4.16
N ASN A 36 -13.30 1.98 -4.01
CA ASN A 36 -13.76 3.30 -4.42
C ASN A 36 -12.57 4.04 -5.08
N ASP A 37 -12.71 5.35 -5.29
CA ASP A 37 -11.68 6.16 -5.98
C ASP A 37 -10.36 6.28 -5.19
N GLU A 38 -10.39 6.08 -3.86
CA GLU A 38 -9.24 6.31 -2.96
C GLU A 38 -8.70 5.01 -2.32
N ILE A 39 -9.55 4.01 -2.16
CA ILE A 39 -9.23 2.78 -1.40
C ILE A 39 -9.59 1.55 -2.23
N LYS A 40 -8.67 0.58 -2.24
CA LYS A 40 -8.91 -0.77 -2.75
C LYS A 40 -8.67 -1.77 -1.62
N LEU A 41 -9.66 -2.64 -1.36
CA LEU A 41 -9.58 -3.67 -0.35
C LEU A 41 -9.60 -5.05 -1.01
N ILE A 42 -8.64 -5.91 -0.65
CA ILE A 42 -8.55 -7.30 -1.12
C ILE A 42 -8.63 -8.28 0.05
N ILE A 43 -9.41 -9.34 -0.12
CA ILE A 43 -9.51 -10.44 0.85
C ILE A 43 -8.63 -11.58 0.37
N SER A 44 -7.50 -11.79 1.04
CA SER A 44 -6.49 -12.77 0.62
C SER A 44 -6.83 -14.22 1.01
N GLY A 45 -7.50 -14.41 2.12
CA GLY A 45 -7.53 -15.67 2.88
C GLY A 45 -6.32 -15.80 3.81
N VAL A 46 -6.43 -16.68 4.79
CA VAL A 46 -5.43 -16.86 5.86
C VAL A 46 -4.10 -17.40 5.32
N GLY A 47 -3.01 -16.81 5.76
CA GLY A 47 -1.64 -17.27 5.58
C GLY A 47 -0.78 -16.38 4.67
N LYS A 48 0.50 -16.26 5.01
CA LYS A 48 1.47 -15.34 4.38
C LYS A 48 1.61 -15.51 2.85
N ILE A 49 1.46 -16.75 2.33
CA ILE A 49 1.53 -17.01 0.88
C ILE A 49 0.34 -16.36 0.18
N LYS A 50 -0.87 -16.50 0.74
CA LYS A 50 -2.08 -15.90 0.17
C LYS A 50 -2.05 -14.37 0.26
N ALA A 51 -1.60 -13.82 1.40
CA ALA A 51 -1.44 -12.38 1.56
C ALA A 51 -0.49 -11.78 0.51
N GLY A 52 0.69 -12.38 0.32
CA GLY A 52 1.63 -11.96 -0.73
C GLY A 52 1.09 -12.13 -2.15
N ALA A 53 0.39 -13.23 -2.43
CA ALA A 53 -0.24 -13.48 -3.73
C ALA A 53 -1.35 -12.45 -4.03
N ALA A 54 -2.18 -12.13 -3.04
CA ALA A 54 -3.23 -11.13 -3.16
C ALA A 54 -2.66 -9.73 -3.47
N CYS A 55 -1.61 -9.31 -2.76
CA CYS A 55 -0.92 -8.03 -3.05
C CYS A 55 -0.37 -7.99 -4.48
N SER A 56 0.31 -9.06 -4.92
CA SER A 56 0.85 -9.15 -6.28
C SER A 56 -0.27 -9.11 -7.33
N TYR A 57 -1.39 -9.80 -7.07
CA TYR A 57 -2.53 -9.84 -7.96
C TYR A 57 -3.18 -8.45 -8.07
N LEU A 58 -3.47 -7.79 -6.94
CA LEU A 58 -4.10 -6.47 -6.92
C LEU A 58 -3.23 -5.44 -7.67
N ALA A 59 -1.93 -5.42 -7.42
CA ALA A 59 -1.00 -4.57 -8.14
C ALA A 59 -0.92 -4.89 -9.64
N GLY A 60 -1.05 -6.16 -10.02
CA GLY A 60 -1.01 -6.59 -11.41
C GLY A 60 -2.23 -6.19 -12.24
N ILE A 61 -3.42 -6.21 -11.65
CA ILE A 61 -4.66 -5.81 -12.36
C ILE A 61 -4.83 -4.28 -12.42
N HIS A 62 -4.19 -3.54 -11.52
CA HIS A 62 -4.21 -2.07 -11.46
C HIS A 62 -2.86 -1.43 -11.84
N ARG A 63 -2.09 -2.09 -12.72
CA ARG A 63 -0.74 -1.66 -13.09
C ARG A 63 -0.64 -0.24 -13.69
N ASP A 64 -1.73 0.25 -14.26
CA ASP A 64 -1.81 1.56 -14.90
C ASP A 64 -2.33 2.63 -13.93
N GLU A 65 -2.65 2.24 -12.71
CA GLU A 65 -3.07 3.14 -11.63
C GLU A 65 -1.92 3.40 -10.67
N ASP A 66 -1.90 4.60 -10.10
CA ASP A 66 -0.92 4.96 -9.08
C ASP A 66 -1.35 4.36 -7.73
N ILE A 67 -0.85 3.17 -7.40
CA ILE A 67 -0.97 2.57 -6.06
C ILE A 67 0.22 3.06 -5.24
N TYR A 68 -0.06 3.87 -4.22
CA TYR A 68 0.99 4.49 -3.43
C TYR A 68 1.19 3.85 -2.06
N GLY A 69 0.13 3.33 -1.44
CA GLY A 69 0.22 2.82 -0.09
C GLY A 69 -0.45 1.47 0.12
N TRP A 70 0.04 0.73 1.13
CA TRP A 70 -0.47 -0.58 1.51
C TRP A 70 -0.62 -0.69 3.02
N ILE A 71 -1.74 -1.22 3.47
CA ILE A 71 -1.93 -1.59 4.87
C ILE A 71 -2.53 -2.99 4.98
N ASN A 72 -1.89 -3.87 5.75
CA ASN A 72 -2.50 -5.11 6.20
C ASN A 72 -3.27 -4.84 7.48
N VAL A 73 -4.56 -5.12 7.48
CA VAL A 73 -5.43 -5.00 8.66
C VAL A 73 -5.94 -6.37 9.05
N GLY A 74 -5.83 -6.72 10.31
CA GLY A 74 -6.32 -8.01 10.78
C GLY A 74 -6.23 -8.18 12.29
N ILE A 75 -6.56 -9.37 12.74
CA ILE A 75 -6.46 -9.75 14.14
C ILE A 75 -5.13 -10.46 14.44
N GLY A 76 -4.78 -10.54 15.72
CA GLY A 76 -3.59 -11.28 16.17
C GLY A 76 -3.66 -11.64 17.65
N GLY A 77 -2.94 -12.71 18.02
CA GLY A 77 -2.85 -13.14 19.40
C GLY A 77 -1.68 -12.52 20.15
N HIS A 78 -1.80 -12.36 21.47
CA HIS A 78 -0.73 -11.85 22.30
C HIS A 78 -0.80 -12.45 23.72
N ARG A 79 0.34 -12.62 24.39
CA ARG A 79 0.37 -13.28 25.70
C ARG A 79 -0.48 -12.58 26.77
N THR A 80 -0.39 -11.27 26.88
CA THR A 80 -0.91 -10.49 28.03
C THR A 80 -1.74 -9.27 27.65
N LEU A 81 -1.69 -8.81 26.40
CA LEU A 81 -2.54 -7.69 25.99
C LEU A 81 -4.01 -8.06 26.05
N SER A 82 -4.83 -7.09 26.43
CA SER A 82 -6.28 -7.28 26.45
C SER A 82 -6.85 -7.48 25.05
N VAL A 83 -7.84 -8.35 24.90
CA VAL A 83 -8.62 -8.46 23.67
C VAL A 83 -9.22 -7.10 23.32
N GLY A 84 -9.12 -6.72 22.05
CA GLY A 84 -9.53 -5.40 21.56
C GLY A 84 -8.41 -4.34 21.60
N THR A 85 -7.20 -4.65 22.09
CA THR A 85 -6.09 -3.68 22.04
C THR A 85 -5.64 -3.48 20.60
N PRO A 86 -5.63 -2.22 20.05
CA PRO A 86 -5.08 -1.92 18.74
C PRO A 86 -3.56 -1.82 18.77
N ALA A 87 -2.91 -2.14 17.68
CA ALA A 87 -1.47 -2.10 17.54
C ALA A 87 -1.04 -1.74 16.12
N LEU A 88 -0.17 -0.75 15.97
CA LEU A 88 0.58 -0.54 14.74
C LEU A 88 1.91 -1.30 14.83
N ILE A 89 2.30 -2.00 13.78
CA ILE A 89 3.44 -2.92 13.84
C ILE A 89 4.71 -2.22 13.37
N ASN A 90 5.72 -2.17 14.24
CA ASN A 90 7.03 -1.58 13.97
C ASN A 90 8.13 -2.60 13.63
N LYS A 91 7.86 -3.89 13.83
CA LYS A 91 8.78 -4.98 13.50
C LYS A 91 7.98 -6.21 13.11
N ILE A 92 8.32 -6.83 11.99
CA ILE A 92 7.71 -8.07 11.52
C ILE A 92 8.80 -9.14 11.44
N THR A 93 8.54 -10.33 12.02
CA THR A 93 9.44 -11.47 11.95
C THR A 93 8.70 -12.64 11.30
N ASP A 94 9.22 -13.18 10.20
CA ASP A 94 8.76 -14.48 9.66
C ASP A 94 9.36 -15.59 10.52
N ASP A 95 8.53 -16.30 11.27
CA ASP A 95 9.01 -17.34 12.20
C ASP A 95 9.72 -18.48 11.47
N ALA A 96 9.25 -18.89 10.31
CA ALA A 96 9.83 -19.99 9.55
C ALA A 96 11.19 -19.63 8.93
N ARG A 97 11.32 -18.41 8.37
CA ARG A 97 12.53 -17.94 7.68
C ARG A 97 13.48 -17.17 8.57
N LYS A 98 13.03 -16.74 9.74
CA LYS A 98 13.74 -15.84 10.66
C LYS A 98 14.15 -14.50 10.02
N THR A 99 13.52 -14.14 8.91
CA THR A 99 13.69 -12.81 8.29
C THR A 99 12.94 -11.76 9.11
N GLN A 100 13.49 -10.55 9.12
CA GLN A 100 12.91 -9.42 9.85
C GLN A 100 12.70 -8.24 8.91
N HIS A 101 11.60 -7.54 9.10
CA HIS A 101 11.28 -6.29 8.42
C HIS A 101 10.92 -5.23 9.46
N PHE A 102 11.20 -3.99 9.14
CA PHE A 102 10.95 -2.86 10.03
C PHE A 102 10.13 -1.82 9.24
N PRO A 103 8.79 -1.84 9.36
CA PRO A 103 7.94 -0.80 8.78
C PRO A 103 8.39 0.59 9.24
N SER A 104 8.57 1.49 8.28
CA SER A 104 9.00 2.86 8.56
C SER A 104 7.77 3.70 8.91
N ILE A 105 7.57 3.97 10.21
CA ILE A 105 6.47 4.81 10.69
C ILE A 105 7.02 6.23 10.83
N VAL A 106 6.65 7.12 9.92
CA VAL A 106 7.16 8.50 9.82
C VAL A 106 6.14 9.54 10.27
N PHE A 107 5.01 9.10 10.81
CA PHE A 107 3.97 9.93 11.42
C PHE A 107 3.76 9.53 12.89
N GLU A 108 3.00 10.33 13.65
CA GLU A 108 2.66 10.00 15.04
C GLU A 108 1.69 8.81 15.05
N PRO A 109 2.07 7.65 15.63
CA PRO A 109 1.22 6.47 15.62
C PRO A 109 -0.09 6.71 16.39
N PRO A 110 -1.27 6.40 15.84
CA PRO A 110 -2.54 6.63 16.53
C PRO A 110 -2.80 5.65 17.69
N CYS A 111 -1.95 4.64 17.83
CA CYS A 111 -1.96 3.67 18.93
C CYS A 111 -0.54 3.17 19.21
N GLN A 112 -0.41 2.36 20.27
CA GLN A 112 0.89 1.82 20.66
C GLN A 112 1.47 0.89 19.61
N THR A 113 2.80 0.91 19.44
CA THR A 113 3.50 0.06 18.47
C THR A 113 4.03 -1.21 19.11
N TYR A 114 4.01 -2.32 18.36
CA TYR A 114 4.46 -3.63 18.79
C TYR A 114 5.23 -4.36 17.68
N GLY A 115 6.04 -5.36 18.08
CA GLY A 115 6.56 -6.36 17.16
C GLY A 115 5.50 -7.42 16.84
N CYS A 116 5.53 -7.95 15.62
CA CYS A 116 4.68 -9.05 15.16
C CYS A 116 5.53 -10.22 14.68
N ILE A 117 5.12 -11.44 15.02
CA ILE A 117 5.72 -12.69 14.54
C ILE A 117 4.68 -13.41 13.68
N THR A 118 4.98 -13.57 12.40
CA THR A 118 4.12 -14.29 11.47
C THR A 118 4.45 -15.78 11.49
N VAL A 119 3.46 -16.59 11.87
CA VAL A 119 3.54 -18.04 12.03
C VAL A 119 2.74 -18.79 10.96
N GLU A 120 3.04 -20.08 10.73
CA GLU A 120 2.31 -20.92 9.77
C GLU A 120 1.00 -21.48 10.34
N ASN A 121 0.93 -21.70 11.65
CA ASN A 121 -0.23 -22.20 12.36
C ASN A 121 -0.55 -21.25 13.52
N PRO A 122 -1.82 -21.16 13.96
CA PRO A 122 -2.21 -20.31 15.08
C PRO A 122 -1.37 -20.61 16.33
N GLU A 123 -0.79 -19.56 16.93
CA GLU A 123 -0.03 -19.66 18.18
C GLU A 123 -0.99 -19.61 19.38
N ASN A 124 -0.81 -20.52 20.32
CA ASN A 124 -1.64 -20.60 21.53
C ASN A 124 -0.86 -20.38 22.83
N ILE A 125 0.47 -20.35 22.76
CA ILE A 125 1.36 -20.26 23.93
C ILE A 125 1.93 -18.84 24.07
N TYR A 126 2.11 -18.12 22.94
CA TYR A 126 2.66 -16.76 22.87
C TYR A 126 4.01 -16.64 23.61
N PRO A 127 5.06 -17.34 23.19
CA PRO A 127 6.31 -17.47 23.95
C PRO A 127 7.06 -16.13 24.15
N THR A 128 6.76 -15.11 23.35
CA THR A 128 7.38 -13.78 23.44
C THR A 128 6.34 -12.68 23.73
N GLY A 129 6.80 -11.45 23.99
CA GLY A 129 5.95 -10.26 24.10
C GLY A 129 5.60 -9.61 22.74
N ASN A 130 5.58 -10.39 21.66
CA ASN A 130 5.16 -9.93 20.35
C ASN A 130 3.72 -10.36 20.06
N ILE A 131 3.09 -9.69 19.10
CA ILE A 131 1.82 -10.12 18.50
C ILE A 131 2.10 -11.28 17.54
N TYR A 132 1.21 -12.24 17.47
CA TYR A 132 1.30 -13.38 16.56
C TYR A 132 0.20 -13.30 15.52
N ASP A 133 0.57 -13.38 14.25
CA ASP A 133 -0.33 -13.39 13.11
C ASP A 133 0.09 -14.47 12.07
N MET A 134 -0.61 -14.52 10.94
CA MET A 134 -0.31 -15.48 9.89
C MET A 134 -0.04 -14.83 8.53
N GLU A 135 -0.12 -13.51 8.39
CA GLU A 135 -0.10 -12.79 7.10
C GLU A 135 1.01 -11.74 6.95
N ALA A 136 1.31 -10.99 8.00
CA ALA A 136 2.11 -9.76 7.95
C ALA A 136 3.44 -9.90 7.21
N ALA A 137 4.18 -10.99 7.43
CA ALA A 137 5.47 -11.18 6.76
C ALA A 137 5.32 -11.40 5.24
N GLY A 138 4.29 -12.14 4.80
CA GLY A 138 4.01 -12.36 3.39
C GLY A 138 3.50 -11.10 2.70
N PHE A 139 2.59 -10.39 3.34
CA PHE A 139 2.12 -9.08 2.93
C PHE A 139 3.28 -8.10 2.74
N TYR A 140 4.06 -7.87 3.80
CA TYR A 140 5.11 -6.86 3.80
C TYR A 140 6.23 -7.15 2.80
N ALA A 141 6.61 -8.42 2.64
CA ALA A 141 7.63 -8.85 1.68
C ALA A 141 7.28 -8.48 0.23
N ILE A 142 6.00 -8.39 -0.11
CA ILE A 142 5.53 -8.03 -1.45
C ILE A 142 5.20 -6.53 -1.52
N ALA A 143 4.41 -6.00 -0.60
CA ALA A 143 3.99 -4.61 -0.61
C ALA A 143 5.19 -3.63 -0.63
N SER A 144 6.26 -3.93 0.12
CA SER A 144 7.51 -3.15 0.12
C SER A 144 8.34 -3.24 -1.17
N LYS A 145 7.95 -4.06 -2.15
CA LYS A 145 8.51 -4.08 -3.51
C LYS A 145 7.70 -3.25 -4.50
N ILE A 146 6.46 -2.94 -4.13
CA ILE A 146 5.50 -2.22 -4.97
C ILE A 146 5.49 -0.73 -4.61
N SER A 147 5.60 -0.42 -3.32
CA SER A 147 5.52 0.94 -2.77
C SER A 147 6.72 1.27 -1.87
N PRO A 148 7.02 2.56 -1.65
CA PRO A 148 8.00 2.99 -0.65
C PRO A 148 7.70 2.39 0.72
N ILE A 149 8.73 2.07 1.50
CA ILE A 149 8.56 1.39 2.79
C ILE A 149 7.82 2.25 3.84
N GLU A 150 7.87 3.56 3.69
CA GLU A 150 7.13 4.54 4.49
C GLU A 150 5.62 4.49 4.24
N MET A 151 5.22 3.87 3.14
CA MET A 151 3.83 3.71 2.70
C MET A 151 3.31 2.29 2.91
N VAL A 152 4.01 1.45 3.69
CA VAL A 152 3.61 0.06 3.93
C VAL A 152 3.51 -0.22 5.42
N HIS A 153 2.28 -0.39 5.90
CA HIS A 153 1.97 -0.55 7.31
C HIS A 153 1.21 -1.85 7.62
N VAL A 154 1.25 -2.25 8.88
CA VAL A 154 0.50 -3.39 9.41
C VAL A 154 -0.22 -2.94 10.68
N PHE A 155 -1.54 -3.08 10.71
CA PHE A 155 -2.39 -2.78 11.84
C PHE A 155 -3.06 -4.04 12.35
N LYS A 156 -2.92 -4.34 13.63
CA LYS A 156 -3.51 -5.53 14.25
C LYS A 156 -4.38 -5.15 15.44
N VAL A 157 -5.43 -5.93 15.65
CA VAL A 157 -6.25 -5.87 16.85
C VAL A 157 -6.12 -7.19 17.59
N ILE A 158 -5.86 -7.14 18.89
CA ILE A 158 -5.71 -8.36 19.69
C ILE A 158 -7.06 -9.09 19.77
N SER A 159 -7.07 -10.33 19.27
CA SER A 159 -8.26 -11.20 19.25
C SER A 159 -8.27 -12.21 20.37
N ASP A 160 -7.08 -12.60 20.87
CA ASP A 160 -6.90 -13.69 21.80
C ASP A 160 -5.62 -13.54 22.62
N ASN A 161 -5.64 -14.15 23.79
CA ASN A 161 -4.51 -14.16 24.71
C ASN A 161 -4.57 -15.39 25.62
N ALA A 162 -3.61 -15.51 26.55
CA ALA A 162 -3.53 -16.65 27.48
C ALA A 162 -4.82 -16.86 28.32
N LEU A 163 -5.62 -15.82 28.55
CA LEU A 163 -6.89 -15.90 29.31
C LEU A 163 -8.11 -16.08 28.40
N ASN A 164 -8.01 -15.65 27.16
CA ASN A 164 -9.08 -15.71 26.16
C ASN A 164 -8.55 -16.41 24.91
N PRO A 165 -8.59 -17.75 24.85
CA PRO A 165 -7.96 -18.52 23.79
C PRO A 165 -8.64 -18.35 22.42
N ALA A 166 -7.87 -18.49 21.35
CA ALA A 166 -8.29 -18.35 19.96
C ALA A 166 -9.51 -19.23 19.57
N ALA A 167 -9.70 -20.35 20.24
CA ALA A 167 -10.87 -21.23 20.01
C ALA A 167 -12.23 -20.56 20.23
N ASN A 168 -12.28 -19.46 20.95
CA ASN A 168 -13.51 -18.70 21.22
C ASN A 168 -13.80 -17.63 20.13
N ILE A 169 -12.91 -17.43 19.20
CA ILE A 169 -13.06 -16.44 18.12
C ILE A 169 -14.11 -16.93 17.13
N ASN A 170 -15.01 -16.02 16.76
CA ASN A 170 -16.02 -16.24 15.75
C ASN A 170 -16.16 -15.02 14.83
N LYS A 171 -16.93 -15.14 13.74
CA LYS A 171 -17.07 -14.07 12.75
C LYS A 171 -17.60 -12.75 13.34
N ASN A 172 -18.50 -12.82 14.30
CA ASN A 172 -19.09 -11.62 14.92
C ASN A 172 -18.08 -10.93 15.84
N SER A 173 -17.28 -11.71 16.59
CA SER A 173 -16.23 -11.14 17.43
C SER A 173 -15.13 -10.49 16.59
N VAL A 174 -14.72 -11.10 15.47
CA VAL A 174 -13.75 -10.49 14.53
C VAL A 174 -14.29 -9.20 13.94
N TYR A 175 -15.54 -9.20 13.46
CA TYR A 175 -16.22 -7.99 12.99
C TYR A 175 -16.16 -6.88 14.04
N ALA A 176 -16.61 -7.15 15.27
CA ALA A 176 -16.65 -6.16 16.32
C ALA A 176 -15.28 -5.61 16.72
N LEU A 177 -14.24 -6.45 16.66
CA LEU A 177 -12.85 -6.03 16.92
C LEU A 177 -12.36 -5.03 15.89
N ILE A 178 -12.59 -5.27 14.61
CA ILE A 178 -12.16 -4.33 13.54
C ILE A 178 -13.06 -3.09 13.53
N ASP A 179 -14.39 -3.26 13.66
CA ASP A 179 -15.37 -2.17 13.68
C ASP A 179 -15.04 -1.14 14.78
N GLY A 180 -14.70 -1.61 15.97
CA GLY A 180 -14.30 -0.75 17.09
C GLY A 180 -13.03 0.08 16.86
N HIS A 181 -12.29 -0.17 15.78
CA HIS A 181 -11.04 0.52 15.48
C HIS A 181 -10.97 1.13 14.06
N VAL A 182 -12.10 1.21 13.37
CA VAL A 182 -12.18 1.82 12.04
C VAL A 182 -11.63 3.25 12.03
N GLU A 183 -11.88 4.04 13.07
CA GLU A 183 -11.36 5.40 13.18
C GLU A 183 -9.83 5.45 13.24
N LEU A 184 -9.20 4.55 14.01
CA LEU A 184 -7.73 4.48 14.07
C LEU A 184 -7.12 4.01 12.74
N ILE A 185 -7.76 3.03 12.08
CA ILE A 185 -7.36 2.56 10.75
C ILE A 185 -7.49 3.71 9.73
N SER A 186 -8.60 4.46 9.80
CA SER A 186 -8.82 5.64 8.97
C SER A 186 -7.74 6.71 9.18
N THR A 187 -7.30 6.91 10.43
CA THR A 187 -6.20 7.83 10.74
C THR A 187 -4.92 7.40 10.05
N VAL A 188 -4.53 6.12 10.12
CA VAL A 188 -3.34 5.62 9.41
C VAL A 188 -3.45 5.85 7.89
N ILE A 189 -4.62 5.56 7.30
CA ILE A 189 -4.87 5.77 5.86
C ILE A 189 -4.79 7.26 5.52
N HIS A 190 -5.31 8.14 6.37
CA HIS A 190 -5.24 9.59 6.18
C HIS A 190 -3.81 10.10 6.21
N GLU A 191 -2.99 9.65 7.17
CA GLU A 191 -1.55 9.98 7.23
C GLU A 191 -0.83 9.52 5.95
N MET A 192 -1.15 8.32 5.45
CA MET A 192 -0.61 7.84 4.18
C MET A 192 -1.03 8.74 3.01
N HIS A 193 -2.30 9.16 2.93
CA HIS A 193 -2.77 10.10 1.89
C HIS A 193 -2.05 11.44 1.99
N SER A 194 -1.90 12.00 3.19
CA SER A 194 -1.19 13.28 3.39
C SER A 194 0.27 13.20 2.94
N MET A 195 0.98 12.11 3.23
CA MET A 195 2.34 11.89 2.73
C MET A 195 2.39 11.76 1.20
N ILE A 196 1.38 11.12 0.60
CA ILE A 196 1.29 11.03 -0.87
C ILE A 196 1.12 12.41 -1.48
N GLU A 197 0.28 13.26 -0.91
CA GLU A 197 0.05 14.63 -1.38
C GLU A 197 1.34 15.47 -1.29
N GLU A 198 2.13 15.27 -0.24
CA GLU A 198 3.44 15.94 -0.10
C GLU A 198 4.51 15.43 -1.08
N ILE A 199 4.47 14.14 -1.43
CA ILE A 199 5.47 13.49 -2.30
C ILE A 199 5.05 13.50 -3.77
N ALA A 200 3.74 13.39 -4.03
CA ALA A 200 3.22 13.45 -5.39
C ALA A 200 3.46 14.86 -5.95
N PRO A 201 4.19 15.00 -7.03
CA PRO A 201 4.31 16.30 -7.66
C PRO A 201 2.91 16.79 -8.01
N ASP A 202 2.52 17.92 -7.44
CA ASP A 202 1.41 18.71 -7.93
C ASP A 202 1.60 18.82 -9.43
N ASP A 203 0.61 18.36 -10.18
CA ASP A 203 0.49 18.51 -11.63
C ASP A 203 1.84 18.37 -12.38
N ILE A 204 2.05 17.29 -13.11
CA ILE A 204 3.29 17.17 -13.91
C ILE A 204 3.23 18.27 -14.97
N PRO A 205 4.01 19.35 -14.83
CA PRO A 205 3.91 20.49 -15.73
C PRO A 205 4.07 20.04 -17.17
N PHE A 206 3.23 20.56 -18.03
CA PHE A 206 3.25 20.31 -19.49
C PHE A 206 2.77 18.91 -19.92
N LEU A 207 2.33 18.04 -19.02
CA LEU A 207 1.85 16.71 -19.39
C LEU A 207 0.63 16.81 -20.33
N ASP A 208 -0.35 17.60 -19.93
CA ASP A 208 -1.59 17.80 -20.70
C ASP A 208 -1.34 18.43 -22.06
N GLU A 209 -0.43 19.41 -22.13
CA GLU A 209 -0.06 20.04 -23.40
C GLU A 209 0.65 19.05 -24.33
N CYS A 210 1.51 18.20 -23.79
CA CYS A 210 2.16 17.14 -24.56
C CYS A 210 1.15 16.13 -25.08
N ILE A 211 0.22 15.64 -24.24
CA ILE A 211 -0.80 14.65 -24.64
C ILE A 211 -1.79 15.25 -25.65
N LYS A 212 -2.15 16.52 -25.53
CA LYS A 212 -3.00 17.21 -26.52
C LYS A 212 -2.34 17.37 -27.88
N ARG A 213 -1.00 17.47 -27.92
CA ARG A 213 -0.26 17.74 -29.16
C ARG A 213 0.19 16.48 -29.89
N TRP A 214 0.58 15.45 -29.15
CA TRP A 214 1.08 14.18 -29.71
C TRP A 214 0.30 13.00 -29.12
N HIS A 215 0.08 11.99 -29.96
CA HIS A 215 -0.60 10.78 -29.49
C HIS A 215 0.41 9.81 -28.85
N PHE A 216 0.27 9.57 -27.57
CA PHE A 216 1.10 8.63 -26.79
C PHE A 216 0.29 7.35 -26.50
N THR A 217 0.94 6.19 -26.61
CA THR A 217 0.41 4.95 -26.03
C THR A 217 0.49 5.01 -24.50
N THR A 218 -0.20 4.12 -23.79
CA THR A 218 -0.15 4.04 -22.33
C THR A 218 1.29 3.93 -21.81
N PHE A 219 2.11 3.07 -22.42
CA PHE A 219 3.52 2.92 -22.06
C PHE A 219 4.34 4.20 -22.31
N GLU A 220 4.13 4.85 -23.45
CA GLU A 220 4.81 6.11 -23.78
C GLU A 220 4.36 7.25 -22.86
N THR A 221 3.10 7.26 -22.40
CA THR A 221 2.61 8.24 -21.41
C THR A 221 3.32 8.07 -20.07
N LEU A 222 3.54 6.83 -19.61
CA LEU A 222 4.32 6.57 -18.39
C LEU A 222 5.78 7.01 -18.52
N GLN A 223 6.40 6.80 -19.69
CA GLN A 223 7.75 7.30 -19.97
C GLN A 223 7.78 8.83 -20.00
N LEU A 224 6.80 9.46 -20.63
CA LEU A 224 6.68 10.91 -20.69
C LEU A 224 6.55 11.51 -19.29
N LYS A 225 5.67 10.99 -18.44
CA LYS A 225 5.52 11.44 -17.04
C LYS A 225 6.88 11.45 -16.31
N LYS A 226 7.62 10.34 -16.36
CA LYS A 226 8.95 10.24 -15.73
C LYS A 226 9.96 11.24 -16.30
N LEU A 227 9.93 11.48 -17.60
CA LEU A 227 10.82 12.44 -18.24
C LEU A 227 10.47 13.90 -17.87
N LEU A 228 9.18 14.24 -17.80
CA LEU A 228 8.74 15.58 -17.40
C LEU A 228 9.07 15.87 -15.92
N GLN A 229 8.89 14.91 -15.03
CA GLN A 229 9.33 15.01 -13.64
C GLN A 229 10.84 15.24 -13.52
N ARG A 230 11.65 14.47 -14.27
CA ARG A 230 13.10 14.66 -14.31
C ARG A 230 13.48 16.01 -14.94
N TRP A 231 12.76 16.43 -15.96
CA TRP A 231 12.97 17.76 -16.59
C TRP A 231 12.79 18.86 -15.56
N GLN A 232 11.73 18.84 -14.79
CA GLN A 232 11.44 19.83 -13.76
C GLN A 232 12.58 19.95 -12.73
N LEU A 233 13.20 18.84 -12.36
CA LEU A 233 14.31 18.81 -11.40
C LEU A 233 15.65 19.24 -12.00
N ILE A 234 15.93 18.86 -13.25
CA ILE A 234 17.24 19.03 -13.87
C ILE A 234 17.30 20.33 -14.70
N CYS A 235 16.19 20.72 -15.28
CA CYS A 235 16.06 21.85 -16.19
C CYS A 235 15.00 22.90 -15.75
N PRO A 236 14.94 23.31 -14.46
CA PRO A 236 13.83 24.13 -13.93
C PRO A 236 13.68 25.48 -14.66
N ASP A 237 14.79 26.07 -15.14
CA ASP A 237 14.81 27.35 -15.81
C ASP A 237 14.67 27.26 -17.35
N GLN A 238 14.50 26.05 -17.91
CA GLN A 238 14.46 25.84 -19.35
C GLN A 238 13.04 25.73 -19.86
N ILE A 239 12.78 26.35 -21.01
CA ILE A 239 11.48 26.27 -21.68
C ILE A 239 11.35 24.90 -22.34
N LEU A 240 10.39 24.08 -21.87
CA LEU A 240 10.13 22.73 -22.40
C LEU A 240 9.74 22.80 -23.89
N PHE A 241 8.77 23.65 -24.25
CA PHE A 241 8.30 23.80 -25.64
C PHE A 241 9.25 24.65 -26.49
N SER A 242 10.52 24.24 -26.53
CA SER A 242 11.52 24.80 -27.44
C SER A 242 11.12 24.54 -28.90
N LYS A 243 11.64 25.34 -29.84
CA LYS A 243 11.44 25.12 -31.27
C LYS A 243 11.81 23.69 -31.68
N ALA A 244 12.91 23.16 -31.12
CA ALA A 244 13.40 21.82 -31.42
C ALA A 244 12.43 20.70 -30.95
N LEU A 245 11.73 20.86 -29.81
CA LEU A 245 10.69 19.94 -29.39
C LEU A 245 9.44 20.08 -30.28
N LEU A 246 9.03 21.30 -30.60
CA LEU A 246 7.83 21.56 -31.38
C LEU A 246 7.91 21.05 -32.84
N GLU A 247 9.11 20.86 -33.38
CA GLU A 247 9.35 20.26 -34.68
C GLU A 247 9.19 18.72 -34.70
N LYS A 248 9.09 18.06 -33.53
CA LYS A 248 8.85 16.62 -33.44
C LYS A 248 7.45 16.25 -33.91
N LYS A 249 7.36 15.16 -34.67
CA LYS A 249 6.10 14.72 -35.29
C LYS A 249 5.43 13.54 -34.55
N THR A 250 6.23 12.77 -33.81
CA THR A 250 5.77 11.53 -33.16
C THR A 250 6.10 11.52 -31.68
N SER A 251 5.31 10.78 -30.88
CA SER A 251 5.56 10.52 -29.45
C SER A 251 6.97 9.96 -29.18
N LYS A 252 7.44 9.06 -30.04
CA LYS A 252 8.78 8.46 -29.93
C LYS A 252 9.90 9.51 -30.10
N GLU A 253 9.75 10.42 -31.04
CA GLU A 253 10.71 11.52 -31.23
C GLU A 253 10.70 12.49 -30.06
N VAL A 254 9.53 12.74 -29.44
CA VAL A 254 9.41 13.58 -28.24
C VAL A 254 10.12 12.92 -27.05
N ILE A 255 9.84 11.64 -26.79
CA ILE A 255 10.49 10.88 -25.71
C ILE A 255 12.03 10.84 -25.91
N ALA A 256 12.47 10.55 -27.11
CA ALA A 256 13.90 10.51 -27.43
C ALA A 256 14.57 11.88 -27.24
N TYR A 257 13.92 12.96 -27.65
CA TYR A 257 14.41 14.32 -27.46
C TYR A 257 14.54 14.67 -25.98
N LEU A 258 13.50 14.44 -25.19
CA LEU A 258 13.48 14.74 -23.75
C LEU A 258 14.54 13.92 -23.01
N SER A 259 14.66 12.62 -23.30
CA SER A 259 15.68 11.75 -22.70
C SER A 259 17.09 12.27 -23.00
N SER A 260 17.39 12.51 -24.27
CA SER A 260 18.71 13.00 -24.69
C SER A 260 19.02 14.37 -24.09
N HIS A 261 18.05 15.27 -24.01
CA HIS A 261 18.25 16.60 -23.46
C HIS A 261 18.57 16.57 -21.97
N ILE A 262 17.81 15.77 -21.20
CA ILE A 262 18.01 15.55 -19.76
C ILE A 262 19.41 14.92 -19.49
N GLU A 263 19.79 13.90 -20.27
CA GLU A 263 21.08 13.22 -20.13
C GLU A 263 22.29 14.13 -20.42
N ASN A 264 22.13 15.09 -21.35
CA ASN A 264 23.20 16.02 -21.73
C ASN A 264 23.19 17.33 -20.91
N THR A 265 22.23 17.54 -20.01
CA THR A 265 22.18 18.72 -19.15
C THR A 265 23.05 18.49 -17.91
N PRO A 266 24.08 19.31 -17.65
CA PRO A 266 24.90 19.20 -16.45
C PRO A 266 24.05 19.46 -15.20
N LEU A 267 24.17 18.58 -14.18
CA LEU A 267 23.58 18.83 -12.87
C LEU A 267 24.22 20.08 -12.27
N LYS A 268 23.40 21.09 -11.95
CA LYS A 268 23.81 22.21 -11.12
C LYS A 268 23.75 21.71 -9.65
N LEU A 269 24.91 21.39 -9.07
CA LEU A 269 25.07 21.07 -7.65
C LEU A 269 25.09 22.36 -6.82
#